data_cdfe34d809ea6d53851051dfa77a8f35
#
_entry.id   cdfe34d809ea6d53851051dfa77a8f35
#
_cell.length_a   1.000
_cell.length_b   1.000
_cell.length_c   1.000
_cell.angle_alpha   90.00
_cell.angle_beta   90.00
_cell.angle_gamma   90.00
#
_symmetry.space_group_name_H-M   'P 1'
#
loop_
_entity.id
_entity.type
_entity.pdbx_description
1 polymer ?
#
loop_
_entity_poly.entity_id
_entity_poly.type
_entity_poly.pdbx_seq_one_letter_code
_entity_poly.pdbx_strand_id
1 'polypeptide(L)'
;ALSHAWTEQARRFDSLNTLPDEEVIASLTQIKGIGIWTAHMFLIFTLNRPDVFAPGDLGIKKAMERLYGISMASSESKYVTYAQRWAPYRSLACKHLWKVLDSNESAEVTL
;
A
#
# COMPACT_ATOMS: atom_id res chain seq x y z
N ALA A 1 -4.12 7.24 -32.75
CA ALA A 1 -3.69 5.99 -32.15
C ALA A 1 -3.24 6.20 -30.71
N LEU A 2 -2.22 7.03 -30.47
CA LEU A 2 -1.74 7.26 -29.10
C LEU A 2 -2.78 7.99 -28.24
N SER A 3 -3.45 8.98 -28.82
CA SER A 3 -4.49 9.71 -28.09
C SER A 3 -5.68 8.85 -27.75
N HIS A 4 -6.03 7.89 -28.62
CA HIS A 4 -7.13 6.97 -28.36
C HIS A 4 -6.81 6.00 -27.22
N ALA A 5 -5.61 5.42 -27.24
CA ALA A 5 -5.15 4.53 -26.18
C ALA A 5 -5.08 5.24 -24.83
N TRP A 6 -4.60 6.48 -24.83
CA TRP A 6 -4.52 7.31 -23.63
C TRP A 6 -5.93 7.58 -23.05
N THR A 7 -6.90 7.89 -23.91
CA THR A 7 -8.27 8.15 -23.50
C THR A 7 -8.93 6.92 -22.89
N GLU A 8 -8.69 5.74 -23.46
CA GLU A 8 -9.23 4.50 -22.89
C GLU A 8 -8.61 4.19 -21.54
N GLN A 9 -7.30 4.44 -21.38
CA GLN A 9 -6.61 4.22 -20.13
C GLN A 9 -7.14 5.17 -19.05
N ALA A 10 -7.36 6.43 -19.39
CA ALA A 10 -7.94 7.41 -18.46
C ALA A 10 -9.34 6.99 -18.02
N ARG A 11 -10.17 6.50 -18.93
CA ARG A 11 -11.52 6.00 -18.60
C ARG A 11 -11.46 4.81 -17.66
N ARG A 12 -10.48 3.93 -17.87
CA ARG A 12 -10.29 2.75 -17.01
C ARG A 12 -9.94 3.17 -15.59
N PHE A 13 -9.05 4.15 -15.42
CA PHE A 13 -8.70 4.67 -14.11
C PHE A 13 -9.86 5.37 -13.44
N ASP A 14 -10.63 6.17 -14.18
CA ASP A 14 -11.83 6.81 -13.65
C ASP A 14 -12.85 5.79 -13.18
N SER A 15 -13.05 4.72 -13.95
CA SER A 15 -13.94 3.63 -13.61
C SER A 15 -13.49 2.93 -12.33
N LEU A 16 -12.19 2.65 -12.19
CA LEU A 16 -11.64 2.01 -11.01
C LEU A 16 -11.86 2.86 -9.75
N ASN A 17 -11.81 4.19 -9.90
CA ASN A 17 -11.96 5.08 -8.75
C ASN A 17 -13.35 5.03 -8.12
N THR A 18 -14.34 4.49 -8.81
CA THR A 18 -15.69 4.33 -8.28
C THR A 18 -15.92 2.99 -7.57
N LEU A 19 -14.97 2.07 -7.66
CA LEU A 19 -15.10 0.72 -7.11
C LEU A 19 -14.55 0.65 -5.68
N PRO A 20 -15.08 -0.29 -4.87
CA PRO A 20 -14.45 -0.60 -3.57
C PRO A 20 -13.03 -1.10 -3.74
N ASP A 21 -12.23 -0.96 -2.69
CA ASP A 21 -10.82 -1.36 -2.71
C ASP A 21 -10.61 -2.80 -3.18
N GLU A 22 -11.41 -3.73 -2.69
CA GLU A 22 -11.29 -5.15 -3.02
C GLU A 22 -11.50 -5.40 -4.51
N GLU A 23 -12.44 -4.69 -5.13
CA GLU A 23 -12.70 -4.83 -6.56
C GLU A 23 -11.61 -4.19 -7.40
N VAL A 24 -11.03 -3.09 -6.94
CA VAL A 24 -9.86 -2.49 -7.60
C VAL A 24 -8.69 -3.47 -7.59
N ILE A 25 -8.42 -4.08 -6.44
CA ILE A 25 -7.35 -5.07 -6.32
C ILE A 25 -7.60 -6.26 -7.27
N ALA A 26 -8.82 -6.77 -7.29
CA ALA A 26 -9.15 -7.89 -8.17
C ALA A 26 -8.97 -7.54 -9.64
N SER A 27 -9.38 -6.34 -10.04
CA SER A 27 -9.22 -5.87 -11.42
C SER A 27 -7.77 -5.72 -11.83
N LEU A 28 -6.96 -5.10 -10.96
CA LEU A 28 -5.54 -4.86 -11.25
C LEU A 28 -4.73 -6.14 -11.27
N THR A 29 -4.99 -7.05 -10.35
CA THR A 29 -4.22 -8.31 -10.26
C THR A 29 -4.51 -9.27 -11.38
N GLN A 30 -5.56 -9.06 -12.18
CA GLN A 30 -5.81 -9.80 -13.40
C GLN A 30 -4.80 -9.45 -14.51
N ILE A 31 -4.18 -8.28 -14.42
CA ILE A 31 -3.20 -7.85 -15.41
C ILE A 31 -1.87 -8.56 -15.15
N LYS A 32 -1.33 -9.19 -16.19
CA LYS A 32 -0.06 -9.90 -16.08
C LYS A 32 1.03 -8.96 -15.58
N GLY A 33 1.75 -9.38 -14.55
CA GLY A 33 2.84 -8.60 -13.97
C GLY A 33 2.42 -7.69 -12.83
N ILE A 34 1.12 -7.58 -12.54
CA ILE A 34 0.65 -6.76 -11.43
C ILE A 34 0.21 -7.68 -10.28
N GLY A 35 0.98 -7.67 -9.19
CA GLY A 35 0.66 -8.41 -7.99
C GLY A 35 -0.10 -7.57 -6.98
N ILE A 36 -0.43 -8.20 -5.86
CA ILE A 36 -1.22 -7.55 -4.81
C ILE A 36 -0.50 -6.35 -4.18
N TRP A 37 0.82 -6.42 -4.05
CA TRP A 37 1.60 -5.30 -3.51
C TRP A 37 1.46 -4.06 -4.41
N THR A 38 1.60 -4.24 -5.73
CA THR A 38 1.44 -3.14 -6.69
C THR A 38 0.03 -2.56 -6.63
N ALA A 39 -0.98 -3.42 -6.48
CA ALA A 39 -2.37 -2.96 -6.34
C ALA A 39 -2.55 -2.12 -5.07
N HIS A 40 -1.95 -2.53 -3.96
CA HIS A 40 -1.99 -1.74 -2.72
C HIS A 40 -1.34 -0.36 -2.91
N MET A 41 -0.18 -0.32 -3.59
CA MET A 41 0.50 0.96 -3.86
C MET A 41 -0.35 1.86 -4.74
N PHE A 42 -1.02 1.29 -5.74
CA PHE A 42 -1.93 2.04 -6.59
C PHE A 42 -3.07 2.67 -5.79
N LEU A 43 -3.69 1.89 -4.89
CA LEU A 43 -4.77 2.41 -4.05
C LEU A 43 -4.29 3.55 -3.14
N ILE A 44 -3.13 3.39 -2.53
CA ILE A 44 -2.62 4.38 -1.57
C ILE A 44 -2.17 5.65 -2.27
N PHE A 45 -1.39 5.54 -3.35
CA PHE A 45 -0.71 6.68 -3.95
C PHE A 45 -1.41 7.26 -5.17
N THR A 46 -2.09 6.45 -5.96
CA THR A 46 -2.78 6.93 -7.17
C THR A 46 -4.22 7.28 -6.90
N LEU A 47 -4.97 6.40 -6.25
CA LEU A 47 -6.37 6.66 -5.93
C LEU A 47 -6.55 7.38 -4.59
N ASN A 48 -5.50 7.51 -3.81
CA ASN A 48 -5.51 8.19 -2.51
C ASN A 48 -6.58 7.65 -1.56
N ARG A 49 -6.77 6.33 -1.56
CA ARG A 49 -7.72 5.69 -0.66
C ARG A 49 -7.21 5.80 0.78
N PRO A 50 -8.05 6.23 1.73
CA PRO A 50 -7.59 6.54 3.08
C PRO A 50 -7.34 5.33 3.97
N ASP A 51 -7.93 4.19 3.67
CA ASP A 51 -7.92 3.05 4.58
C ASP A 51 -7.45 1.77 3.91
N VAL A 52 -6.21 1.80 3.42
CA VAL A 52 -5.57 0.64 2.78
C VAL A 52 -4.29 0.30 3.54
N PHE A 53 -4.13 -0.98 3.89
CA PHE A 53 -2.93 -1.49 4.52
C PHE A 53 -2.22 -2.45 3.57
N ALA A 54 -0.88 -2.34 3.50
CA ALA A 54 -0.06 -3.17 2.60
C ALA A 54 0.77 -4.17 3.40
N PRO A 55 0.21 -5.32 3.80
CA PRO A 55 0.92 -6.28 4.66
C PRO A 55 2.08 -6.98 3.98
N GLY A 56 2.13 -6.96 2.65
CA GLY A 56 3.24 -7.55 1.89
C GLY A 56 4.43 -6.64 1.70
N ASP A 57 4.36 -5.39 2.15
CA ASP A 57 5.42 -4.43 1.96
C ASP A 57 6.55 -4.63 2.97
N LEU A 58 7.77 -4.81 2.45
CA LEU A 58 8.94 -5.07 3.28
C LEU A 58 9.25 -3.91 4.22
N GLY A 59 9.13 -2.67 3.75
CA GLY A 59 9.37 -1.48 4.57
C GLY A 59 8.41 -1.39 5.73
N ILE A 60 7.14 -1.70 5.50
CA ILE A 60 6.12 -1.74 6.55
C ILE A 60 6.46 -2.80 7.60
N LYS A 61 6.85 -3.99 7.16
CA LYS A 61 7.23 -5.06 8.08
C LYS A 61 8.43 -4.66 8.95
N LYS A 62 9.45 -4.04 8.35
CA LYS A 62 10.62 -3.55 9.08
C LYS A 62 10.25 -2.49 10.11
N ALA A 63 9.41 -1.54 9.73
CA ALA A 63 8.97 -0.49 10.65
C ALA A 63 8.17 -1.06 11.81
N MET A 64 7.28 -2.00 11.54
CA MET A 64 6.48 -2.62 12.59
C MET A 64 7.33 -3.47 13.54
N GLU A 65 8.37 -4.10 13.05
CA GLU A 65 9.31 -4.81 13.92
C GLU A 65 10.04 -3.82 14.84
N ARG A 66 10.54 -2.72 14.31
CA ARG A 66 11.26 -1.71 15.10
C ARG A 66 10.36 -1.03 16.13
N LEU A 67 9.15 -0.66 15.75
CA LEU A 67 8.26 0.12 16.61
C LEU A 67 7.44 -0.72 17.57
N TYR A 68 7.04 -1.91 17.16
CA TYR A 68 6.06 -2.72 17.90
C TYR A 68 6.55 -4.10 18.23
N GLY A 69 7.76 -4.47 17.84
CA GLY A 69 8.33 -5.78 18.14
C GLY A 69 7.67 -6.94 17.42
N ILE A 70 6.97 -6.67 16.31
CA ILE A 70 6.34 -7.74 15.52
C ILE A 70 7.38 -8.32 14.57
N SER A 71 7.71 -9.60 14.77
CA SER A 71 8.74 -10.27 13.98
C SER A 71 8.42 -10.24 12.47
N MET A 72 9.43 -9.99 11.65
CA MET A 72 9.28 -10.03 10.19
C MET A 72 8.90 -11.42 9.66
N ALA A 73 9.10 -12.45 10.46
CA ALA A 73 8.68 -13.82 10.13
C ALA A 73 7.20 -14.08 10.39
N SER A 74 6.47 -13.09 10.92
CA SER A 74 5.05 -13.22 11.23
C SER A 74 4.21 -13.36 9.96
N SER A 75 3.04 -14.00 10.10
CA SER A 75 2.10 -14.14 8.98
C SER A 75 1.49 -12.77 8.62
N GLU A 76 1.03 -12.64 7.39
CA GLU A 76 0.37 -11.41 6.96
C GLU A 76 -0.86 -11.10 7.79
N SER A 77 -1.60 -12.12 8.21
CA SER A 77 -2.79 -11.92 9.03
C SER A 77 -2.46 -11.25 10.36
N LYS A 78 -1.28 -11.48 10.93
CA LYS A 78 -0.85 -10.83 12.16
C LYS A 78 -0.69 -9.32 11.96
N TYR A 79 -0.07 -8.92 10.85
CA TYR A 79 0.08 -7.50 10.51
C TYR A 79 -1.27 -6.84 10.24
N VAL A 80 -2.14 -7.52 9.49
CA VAL A 80 -3.47 -7.01 9.17
C VAL A 80 -4.29 -6.81 10.45
N THR A 81 -4.26 -7.78 11.35
CA THR A 81 -4.96 -7.69 12.64
C THR A 81 -4.45 -6.52 13.46
N TYR A 82 -3.14 -6.35 13.53
CA TYR A 82 -2.56 -5.21 14.26
C TYR A 82 -3.00 -3.88 13.65
N ALA A 83 -3.01 -3.79 12.32
CA ALA A 83 -3.33 -2.56 11.60
C ALA A 83 -4.80 -2.15 11.73
N GLN A 84 -5.69 -3.03 12.19
CA GLN A 84 -7.10 -2.69 12.38
C GLN A 84 -7.29 -1.52 13.34
N ARG A 85 -6.39 -1.33 14.28
CA ARG A 85 -6.43 -0.20 15.23
C ARG A 85 -6.26 1.15 14.55
N TRP A 86 -5.73 1.18 13.33
CA TRP A 86 -5.51 2.40 12.57
C TRP A 86 -6.66 2.73 11.61
N ALA A 87 -7.63 1.83 11.47
CA ALA A 87 -8.79 2.10 10.63
C ALA A 87 -9.58 3.27 11.19
N PRO A 88 -10.13 4.15 10.37
CA PRO A 88 -10.21 4.13 8.91
C PRO A 88 -9.05 4.87 8.21
N TYR A 89 -7.90 4.98 8.82
CA TYR A 89 -6.75 5.76 8.31
C TYR A 89 -5.52 4.91 8.07
N ARG A 90 -5.71 3.64 7.66
CA ARG A 90 -4.59 2.71 7.49
C ARG A 90 -3.58 3.16 6.45
N SER A 91 -4.02 3.87 5.39
CA SER A 91 -3.08 4.41 4.39
C SER A 91 -2.16 5.47 4.99
N LEU A 92 -2.70 6.34 5.82
CA LEU A 92 -1.90 7.35 6.52
C LEU A 92 -0.88 6.67 7.45
N ALA A 93 -1.30 5.61 8.13
CA ALA A 93 -0.40 4.84 8.99
C ALA A 93 0.74 4.22 8.18
N CYS A 94 0.46 3.68 7.00
CA CYS A 94 1.50 3.14 6.11
C CYS A 94 2.52 4.23 5.74
N LYS A 95 2.05 5.39 5.34
CA LYS A 95 2.91 6.51 4.98
C LYS A 95 3.79 6.95 6.14
N HIS A 96 3.21 6.96 7.34
CA HIS A 96 3.95 7.28 8.55
C HIS A 96 5.04 6.24 8.86
N LEU A 97 4.72 4.96 8.71
CA LEU A 97 5.68 3.88 8.94
C LEU A 97 6.87 3.99 7.99
N TRP A 98 6.63 4.27 6.70
CA TRP A 98 7.72 4.47 5.74
C TRP A 98 8.58 5.67 6.11
N LYS A 99 7.95 6.76 6.55
CA LYS A 99 8.67 7.97 6.95
C LYS A 99 9.53 7.76 8.18
N VAL A 100 9.01 7.04 9.17
CA VAL A 100 9.77 6.71 10.39
C VAL A 100 10.98 5.85 10.05
N LEU A 101 10.83 4.88 9.16
CA LEU A 101 11.92 4.02 8.73
C LEU A 101 13.02 4.82 8.04
N ASP A 102 12.67 5.71 7.13
CA ASP A 102 13.61 6.59 6.44
C ASP A 102 14.34 7.52 7.41
N SER A 103 13.62 8.10 8.36
CA SER A 103 14.20 8.98 9.38
C SER A 103 15.23 8.25 10.24
N ASN A 104 14.92 7.01 10.64
CA ASN A 104 15.84 6.21 11.43
C ASN A 104 17.09 5.84 10.63
N GLU A 105 16.94 5.51 9.37
CA GLU A 105 18.07 5.22 8.48
C GLU A 105 18.95 6.46 8.31
N SER A 106 18.33 7.63 8.11
CA SER A 106 19.05 8.89 8.00
C SER A 106 19.82 9.22 9.28
N ALA A 107 19.20 8.99 10.43
CA ALA A 107 19.85 9.21 11.72
C ALA A 107 21.06 8.29 11.92
N GLU A 108 20.92 7.02 11.52
CA GLU A 108 22.02 6.06 11.59
C GLU A 108 23.19 6.48 10.70
N VAL A 109 22.89 6.98 9.51
CA VAL A 109 23.94 7.46 8.59
C VAL A 109 24.63 8.70 9.13
N THR A 110 23.90 9.57 9.79
CA THR A 110 24.44 10.81 10.36
C THR A 110 25.35 10.56 11.56
N LEU A 111 25.09 9.51 12.28
CA LEU A 111 25.88 9.15 13.47
C LEU A 111 27.17 8.44 13.10
#